data_78706f7ce6468bab83e9f377cd7a467e
#
_entry.id   78706f7ce6468bab83e9f377cd7a467e
#
_cell.length_a   1.000
_cell.length_b   1.000
_cell.length_c   1.000
_cell.angle_alpha   90.00
_cell.angle_beta   90.00
_cell.angle_gamma   90.00
#
_symmetry.space_group_name_H-M   'P 1'
#
loop_
_entity.id
_entity.type
_entity.pdbx_description
1 polymer ?
#
loop_
_entity_poly.entity_id
_entity_poly.type
_entity_poly.pdbx_seq_one_letter_code
_entity_poly.pdbx_strand_id
1 'polypeptide(L)'
;MTEQPIPATLPLSPADIRGRRQWPLPKLADPNAPLLEVRDLKTHFRLGRAWVRAVDGVSFGLADGEALGIAGESACGKTTTALSLVQLLPGNGKIRGGSVELFGIDLVQKSERAMQRYRWREISMVFQGAMNALNPVIRVRDQIAEPIQYRLDQPEGAARQRAIDLLDMVGIPRKRADAYPHELSGGMRQRAMIAMALACDPAIVIGDEPTTALDVMVQAQILDLLERLRRDLGLSLILITHDLSVLAETCDRVLVMYAGRVAEEGPVRRIFTAPRHPYTRKLVGSFPNLHTDRRSLAVIQGQPPDLLTPPPGCRFAPRCDFAMPVCTEVVPPEVRFSDGVRVACHLFPTSDIATVGGSTLGGSTLGDMTQR
;
A
#
# COMPACT_ATOMS: atom_id res chain seq x y z
N MET A 1 -21.00 24.72 -2.64
CA MET A 1 -19.77 25.41 -2.19
C MET A 1 -18.64 24.82 -3.03
N THR A 2 -18.06 25.60 -3.94
CA THR A 2 -16.95 25.17 -4.78
C THR A 2 -15.73 24.93 -3.90
N GLU A 3 -15.21 23.70 -3.88
CA GLU A 3 -13.92 23.40 -3.24
C GLU A 3 -12.83 24.26 -3.87
N GLN A 4 -12.06 24.94 -3.02
CA GLN A 4 -10.94 25.73 -3.51
C GLN A 4 -9.88 24.79 -4.08
N PRO A 5 -9.28 25.13 -5.24
CA PRO A 5 -8.18 24.34 -5.80
C PRO A 5 -7.02 24.28 -4.79
N ILE A 6 -6.32 23.15 -4.79
CA ILE A 6 -5.12 22.96 -3.98
C ILE A 6 -4.09 24.00 -4.40
N PRO A 7 -3.43 24.74 -3.47
CA PRO A 7 -2.39 25.69 -3.85
C PRO A 7 -1.27 24.99 -4.63
N ALA A 8 -0.78 25.62 -5.68
CA ALA A 8 0.24 25.07 -6.58
C ALA A 8 1.59 24.82 -5.87
N THR A 9 1.82 25.50 -4.76
CA THR A 9 3.01 25.34 -3.90
C THR A 9 2.56 25.15 -2.45
N LEU A 10 3.23 24.25 -1.73
CA LEU A 10 3.04 24.14 -0.29
C LEU A 10 3.54 25.44 0.39
N PRO A 11 2.86 25.91 1.46
CA PRO A 11 3.22 27.14 2.15
C PRO A 11 4.60 27.10 2.84
N LEU A 12 5.16 25.88 3.01
CA LEU A 12 6.50 25.64 3.55
C LEU A 12 7.35 24.91 2.51
N SER A 13 8.63 25.29 2.37
CA SER A 13 9.52 24.56 1.47
C SER A 13 9.78 23.13 2.00
N PRO A 14 10.07 22.14 1.13
CA PRO A 14 10.46 20.80 1.55
C PRO A 14 11.68 20.79 2.50
N ALA A 15 12.61 21.73 2.31
CA ALA A 15 13.76 21.92 3.18
C ALA A 15 13.34 22.41 4.58
N ASP A 16 12.37 23.30 4.67
CA ASP A 16 11.83 23.80 5.95
C ASP A 16 11.12 22.70 6.73
N ILE A 17 10.47 21.77 6.04
CA ILE A 17 9.75 20.65 6.62
C ILE A 17 10.73 19.55 7.06
N ARG A 18 11.71 19.20 6.22
CA ARG A 18 12.74 18.20 6.54
C ARG A 18 13.64 18.66 7.68
N GLY A 19 14.00 19.95 7.72
CA GLY A 19 14.81 20.54 8.80
C GLY A 19 14.07 20.65 10.14
N ARG A 20 12.75 20.48 10.16
CA ARG A 20 11.91 20.50 11.38
C ARG A 20 11.65 19.11 11.96
N ARG A 21 12.12 18.03 11.31
CA ARG A 21 12.05 16.70 11.87
C ARG A 21 12.83 16.67 13.17
N GLN A 22 12.14 16.52 14.29
CA GLN A 22 12.73 16.64 15.64
C GLN A 22 13.56 15.43 16.04
N TRP A 23 13.53 14.36 15.25
CA TRP A 23 14.38 13.19 15.43
C TRP A 23 14.91 12.74 14.06
N PRO A 24 16.18 12.39 13.97
CA PRO A 24 16.72 11.77 12.76
C PRO A 24 16.05 10.40 12.59
N LEU A 25 15.68 10.07 11.33
CA LEU A 25 15.33 8.69 11.04
C LEU A 25 16.50 7.78 11.42
N PRO A 26 16.23 6.56 11.90
CA PRO A 26 17.26 5.57 12.02
C PRO A 26 17.99 5.44 10.67
N LYS A 27 19.31 5.52 10.68
CA LYS A 27 20.09 5.32 9.45
C LYS A 27 20.04 3.84 9.11
N LEU A 28 19.72 3.52 7.85
CA LEU A 28 19.92 2.18 7.34
C LEU A 28 21.40 1.82 7.45
N ALA A 29 21.70 0.64 7.96
CA ALA A 29 23.08 0.13 8.06
C ALA A 29 23.70 -0.02 6.67
N ASP A 30 22.89 -0.43 5.68
CA ASP A 30 23.21 -0.46 4.25
C ASP A 30 22.32 0.58 3.53
N PRO A 31 22.90 1.58 2.86
CA PRO A 31 22.12 2.57 2.09
C PRO A 31 21.26 1.97 0.97
N ASN A 32 21.59 0.74 0.51
CA ASN A 32 20.82 0.03 -0.51
C ASN A 32 19.73 -0.90 0.07
N ALA A 33 19.69 -1.05 1.39
CA ALA A 33 18.64 -1.83 2.04
C ALA A 33 17.29 -1.13 1.91
N PRO A 34 16.18 -1.87 1.76
CA PRO A 34 14.86 -1.28 1.76
C PRO A 34 14.55 -0.63 3.12
N LEU A 35 13.81 0.48 3.09
CA LEU A 35 13.29 1.16 4.28
C LEU A 35 12.41 0.23 5.12
N LEU A 36 11.54 -0.50 4.43
CA LEU A 36 10.68 -1.55 5.01
C LEU A 36 10.92 -2.85 4.26
N GLU A 37 11.16 -3.93 5.00
CA GLU A 37 11.26 -5.27 4.43
C GLU A 37 10.30 -6.23 5.12
N VAL A 38 9.44 -6.86 4.33
CA VAL A 38 8.47 -7.86 4.78
C VAL A 38 8.90 -9.21 4.23
N ARG A 39 9.09 -10.21 5.09
CA ARG A 39 9.50 -11.55 4.70
C ARG A 39 8.54 -12.60 5.23
N ASP A 40 7.99 -13.43 4.35
CA ASP A 40 7.10 -14.57 4.63
C ASP A 40 5.98 -14.26 5.64
N LEU A 41 5.41 -13.05 5.57
CA LEU A 41 4.39 -12.58 6.51
C LEU A 41 3.16 -13.48 6.46
N LYS A 42 2.77 -13.99 7.63
CA LYS A 42 1.58 -14.83 7.81
C LYS A 42 0.68 -14.22 8.87
N THR A 43 -0.49 -13.73 8.45
CA THR A 43 -1.50 -13.17 9.37
C THR A 43 -2.80 -13.91 9.20
N HIS A 44 -3.23 -14.57 10.27
CA HIS A 44 -4.42 -15.41 10.28
C HIS A 44 -5.44 -14.90 11.29
N PHE A 45 -6.73 -15.11 10.98
CA PHE A 45 -7.84 -14.78 11.86
C PHE A 45 -8.47 -16.04 12.43
N ARG A 46 -8.71 -16.06 13.73
CA ARG A 46 -9.37 -17.17 14.40
C ARG A 46 -10.87 -17.14 14.13
N LEU A 47 -11.40 -18.26 13.63
CA LEU A 47 -12.83 -18.49 13.44
C LEU A 47 -13.19 -19.80 14.15
N GLY A 48 -13.74 -19.69 15.35
CA GLY A 48 -13.97 -20.86 16.20
C GLY A 48 -12.67 -21.60 16.55
N ARG A 49 -12.53 -22.86 16.09
CA ARG A 49 -11.32 -23.68 16.25
C ARG A 49 -10.36 -23.59 15.07
N ALA A 50 -10.78 -23.01 13.96
CA ALA A 50 -9.98 -22.94 12.73
C ALA A 50 -9.35 -21.55 12.52
N TRP A 51 -8.49 -21.43 11.50
CA TRP A 51 -7.77 -20.21 11.17
C TRP A 51 -7.93 -19.87 9.70
N VAL A 52 -8.48 -18.68 9.43
CA VAL A 52 -8.54 -18.09 8.08
C VAL A 52 -7.17 -17.52 7.75
N ARG A 53 -6.54 -17.99 6.67
CA ARG A 53 -5.19 -17.60 6.22
C ARG A 53 -5.25 -16.37 5.34
N ALA A 54 -5.61 -15.22 5.93
CA ALA A 54 -5.84 -13.99 5.20
C ALA A 54 -4.57 -13.44 4.53
N VAL A 55 -3.41 -13.60 5.16
CA VAL A 55 -2.07 -13.35 4.59
C VAL A 55 -1.25 -14.60 4.87
N ASP A 56 -0.61 -15.18 3.85
CA ASP A 56 0.02 -16.49 3.96
C ASP A 56 1.30 -16.59 3.11
N GLY A 57 2.36 -15.96 3.59
CA GLY A 57 3.66 -15.96 2.94
C GLY A 57 3.90 -14.75 2.02
N VAL A 58 3.44 -13.57 2.43
CA VAL A 58 3.67 -12.32 1.68
C VAL A 58 5.05 -11.76 1.99
N SER A 59 5.82 -11.48 0.93
CA SER A 59 7.14 -10.86 1.03
C SER A 59 7.25 -9.72 0.03
N PHE A 60 7.77 -8.56 0.47
CA PHE A 60 8.08 -7.41 -0.37
C PHE A 60 8.99 -6.44 0.36
N GLY A 61 9.65 -5.55 -0.38
CA GLY A 61 10.41 -4.43 0.17
C GLY A 61 9.79 -3.10 -0.27
N LEU A 62 10.08 -2.03 0.46
CA LEU A 62 9.79 -0.64 0.11
C LEU A 62 11.07 0.17 0.24
N ALA A 63 11.53 0.78 -0.84
CA ALA A 63 12.67 1.68 -0.82
C ALA A 63 12.30 3.05 -0.23
N ASP A 64 13.32 3.81 0.18
CA ASP A 64 13.09 5.18 0.66
C ASP A 64 12.56 6.07 -0.48
N GLY A 65 11.49 6.83 -0.21
CA GLY A 65 10.80 7.66 -1.18
C GLY A 65 9.97 6.93 -2.24
N GLU A 66 9.90 5.60 -2.20
CA GLU A 66 9.12 4.78 -3.15
C GLU A 66 7.63 4.82 -2.86
N ALA A 67 6.82 4.76 -3.93
CA ALA A 67 5.38 4.49 -3.87
C ALA A 67 5.09 3.06 -4.34
N LEU A 68 4.65 2.20 -3.44
CA LEU A 68 4.24 0.82 -3.70
C LEU A 68 2.71 0.70 -3.70
N GLY A 69 2.14 0.30 -4.82
CA GLY A 69 0.73 -0.05 -4.93
C GLY A 69 0.47 -1.49 -4.52
N ILE A 70 -0.61 -1.75 -3.78
CA ILE A 70 -1.08 -3.11 -3.50
C ILE A 70 -2.45 -3.31 -4.14
N ALA A 71 -2.51 -4.18 -5.16
CA ALA A 71 -3.69 -4.48 -5.95
C ALA A 71 -4.21 -5.89 -5.69
N GLY A 72 -5.47 -6.14 -6.04
CA GLY A 72 -6.11 -7.45 -6.01
C GLY A 72 -7.59 -7.39 -5.68
N GLU A 73 -8.31 -8.50 -5.88
CA GLU A 73 -9.73 -8.60 -5.56
C GLU A 73 -10.03 -8.32 -4.09
N SER A 74 -11.28 -7.98 -3.77
CA SER A 74 -11.73 -7.84 -2.38
C SER A 74 -11.44 -9.10 -1.58
N ALA A 75 -11.13 -8.95 -0.29
CA ALA A 75 -10.78 -10.03 0.63
C ALA A 75 -9.50 -10.83 0.29
N CYS A 76 -8.65 -10.38 -0.65
CA CYS A 76 -7.37 -11.06 -0.95
C CYS A 76 -6.25 -10.81 0.07
N GLY A 77 -6.49 -10.00 1.12
CA GLY A 77 -5.53 -9.77 2.22
C GLY A 77 -4.82 -8.42 2.25
N LYS A 78 -5.14 -7.46 1.36
CA LYS A 78 -4.48 -6.14 1.26
C LYS A 78 -4.52 -5.36 2.59
N THR A 79 -5.73 -5.05 3.08
CA THR A 79 -5.94 -4.37 4.36
C THR A 79 -5.31 -5.13 5.53
N THR A 80 -5.40 -6.48 5.51
CA THR A 80 -4.77 -7.32 6.54
C THR A 80 -3.25 -7.17 6.52
N THR A 81 -2.64 -7.09 5.33
CA THR A 81 -1.21 -6.82 5.19
C THR A 81 -0.87 -5.46 5.81
N ALA A 82 -1.58 -4.39 5.44
CA ALA A 82 -1.37 -3.05 6.00
C ALA A 82 -1.50 -3.01 7.53
N LEU A 83 -2.57 -3.60 8.08
CA LEU A 83 -2.78 -3.68 9.53
C LEU A 83 -1.69 -4.48 10.24
N SER A 84 -1.11 -5.49 9.58
CA SER A 84 0.00 -6.27 10.12
C SER A 84 1.27 -5.43 10.24
N LEU A 85 1.56 -4.54 9.26
CA LEU A 85 2.73 -3.66 9.30
C LEU A 85 2.72 -2.75 10.53
N VAL A 86 1.54 -2.27 10.93
CA VAL A 86 1.37 -1.39 12.10
C VAL A 86 0.90 -2.13 13.35
N GLN A 87 0.73 -3.46 13.27
CA GLN A 87 0.23 -4.32 14.36
C GLN A 87 -1.12 -3.80 14.96
N LEU A 88 -2.06 -3.42 14.11
CA LEU A 88 -3.41 -3.00 14.50
C LEU A 88 -4.45 -4.04 14.05
N LEU A 89 -4.16 -5.31 14.28
CA LEU A 89 -5.07 -6.40 13.98
C LEU A 89 -6.24 -6.44 14.97
N PRO A 90 -7.45 -6.81 14.51
CA PRO A 90 -8.55 -7.15 15.42
C PRO A 90 -8.18 -8.24 16.40
N GLY A 91 -8.87 -8.33 17.55
CA GLY A 91 -8.51 -9.24 18.64
C GLY A 91 -8.47 -10.74 18.28
N ASN A 92 -9.13 -11.15 17.20
CA ASN A 92 -9.09 -12.51 16.66
C ASN A 92 -7.99 -12.71 15.59
N GLY A 93 -7.27 -11.63 15.19
CA GLY A 93 -6.16 -11.67 14.23
C GLY A 93 -4.82 -11.84 14.93
N LYS A 94 -3.92 -12.64 14.33
CA LYS A 94 -2.55 -12.83 14.83
C LYS A 94 -1.55 -12.97 13.68
N ILE A 95 -0.40 -12.33 13.82
CA ILE A 95 0.78 -12.64 13.00
C ILE A 95 1.30 -14.00 13.48
N ARG A 96 1.32 -14.99 12.58
CA ARG A 96 1.68 -16.37 12.85
C ARG A 96 3.09 -16.73 12.38
N GLY A 97 3.71 -15.86 11.59
CA GLY A 97 5.07 -16.07 11.07
C GLY A 97 5.52 -14.94 10.19
N GLY A 98 6.79 -14.97 9.82
CA GLY A 98 7.45 -13.95 9.05
C GLY A 98 7.99 -12.80 9.89
N SER A 99 8.60 -11.82 9.22
CA SER A 99 9.13 -10.60 9.83
C SER A 99 8.65 -9.35 9.10
N VAL A 100 8.64 -8.23 9.81
CA VAL A 100 8.38 -6.88 9.29
C VAL A 100 9.49 -6.00 9.82
N GLU A 101 10.52 -5.79 9.01
CA GLU A 101 11.70 -5.01 9.38
C GLU A 101 11.55 -3.57 8.88
N LEU A 102 11.47 -2.62 9.79
CA LEU A 102 11.49 -1.19 9.51
C LEU A 102 12.84 -0.62 9.98
N PHE A 103 13.63 -0.04 9.07
CA PHE A 103 15.01 0.36 9.32
C PHE A 103 15.88 -0.78 9.89
N GLY A 104 15.65 -2.03 9.47
CA GLY A 104 16.33 -3.21 10.00
C GLY A 104 15.87 -3.68 11.38
N ILE A 105 14.79 -3.10 11.91
CA ILE A 105 14.23 -3.47 13.22
C ILE A 105 12.95 -4.28 13.00
N ASP A 106 12.94 -5.54 13.42
CA ASP A 106 11.74 -6.37 13.32
C ASP A 106 10.64 -5.87 14.26
N LEU A 107 9.55 -5.40 13.67
CA LEU A 107 8.38 -4.91 14.38
C LEU A 107 7.52 -6.04 14.96
N VAL A 108 7.51 -7.25 14.34
CA VAL A 108 6.67 -8.38 14.78
C VAL A 108 7.00 -8.80 16.21
N GLN A 109 8.26 -8.66 16.59
CA GLN A 109 8.75 -9.00 17.94
C GLN A 109 8.47 -7.91 18.99
N LYS A 110 7.89 -6.76 18.59
CA LYS A 110 7.66 -5.65 19.54
C LYS A 110 6.36 -5.83 20.31
N SER A 111 6.42 -5.49 21.60
CA SER A 111 5.22 -5.37 22.42
C SER A 111 4.37 -4.16 21.98
N GLU A 112 3.09 -4.14 22.33
CA GLU A 112 2.20 -3.00 22.04
C GLU A 112 2.77 -1.68 22.52
N ARG A 113 3.33 -1.64 23.75
CA ARG A 113 3.99 -0.45 24.31
C ARG A 113 5.19 0.00 23.47
N ALA A 114 5.94 -0.93 22.89
CA ALA A 114 7.06 -0.60 22.02
C ALA A 114 6.56 -0.10 20.65
N MET A 115 5.51 -0.73 20.08
CA MET A 115 4.90 -0.31 18.82
C MET A 115 4.36 1.12 18.85
N GLN A 116 3.93 1.61 20.00
CA GLN A 116 3.51 3.00 20.16
C GLN A 116 4.58 4.03 19.79
N ARG A 117 5.88 3.66 19.82
CA ARG A 117 6.99 4.55 19.43
C ARG A 117 7.16 4.63 17.92
N TYR A 118 6.74 3.59 17.16
CA TYR A 118 6.86 3.54 15.71
C TYR A 118 5.64 4.12 15.01
N ARG A 119 4.44 3.88 15.56
CA ARG A 119 3.20 4.43 15.01
C ARG A 119 3.22 5.95 15.10
N TRP A 120 2.81 6.62 14.02
CA TRP A 120 2.88 8.04 13.72
C TRP A 120 4.30 8.62 13.52
N ARG A 121 5.32 8.12 14.21
CA ARG A 121 6.67 8.66 14.09
C ARG A 121 7.43 8.13 12.88
N GLU A 122 7.32 6.82 12.64
CA GLU A 122 8.03 6.16 11.54
C GLU A 122 7.05 5.66 10.47
N ILE A 123 5.91 5.13 10.89
CA ILE A 123 4.87 4.61 10.02
C ILE A 123 3.49 5.09 10.48
N SER A 124 2.70 5.63 9.56
CA SER A 124 1.33 6.03 9.81
C SER A 124 0.37 5.43 8.79
N MET A 125 -0.93 5.49 9.09
CA MET A 125 -1.95 4.89 8.24
C MET A 125 -3.19 5.77 8.14
N VAL A 126 -3.67 5.96 6.92
CA VAL A 126 -5.00 6.48 6.60
C VAL A 126 -5.89 5.27 6.33
N PHE A 127 -6.86 5.03 7.22
CA PHE A 127 -7.74 3.86 7.17
C PHE A 127 -8.84 4.01 6.14
N GLN A 128 -9.36 2.88 5.65
CA GLN A 128 -10.57 2.85 4.84
C GLN A 128 -11.75 3.49 5.60
N GLY A 129 -12.51 4.35 4.92
CA GLY A 129 -13.61 5.07 5.56
C GLY A 129 -13.17 6.12 6.59
N ALA A 130 -11.96 6.64 6.46
CA ALA A 130 -11.33 7.61 7.35
C ALA A 130 -12.21 8.85 7.65
N MET A 131 -13.14 9.20 6.76
CA MET A 131 -14.09 10.30 6.98
C MET A 131 -14.96 10.12 8.25
N ASN A 132 -15.14 8.90 8.73
CA ASN A 132 -15.89 8.56 9.95
C ASN A 132 -14.97 8.35 11.16
N ALA A 133 -13.65 8.40 10.98
CA ALA A 133 -12.68 8.19 12.07
C ALA A 133 -12.46 9.44 12.93
N LEU A 134 -12.81 10.62 12.41
CA LEU A 134 -12.74 11.86 13.20
C LEU A 134 -13.85 11.88 14.26
N ASN A 135 -13.48 12.18 15.51
CA ASN A 135 -14.41 12.35 16.59
C ASN A 135 -15.30 13.60 16.35
N PRO A 136 -16.64 13.46 16.22
CA PRO A 136 -17.50 14.55 15.80
C PRO A 136 -17.63 15.69 16.84
N VAL A 137 -17.27 15.45 18.09
CA VAL A 137 -17.39 16.42 19.20
C VAL A 137 -16.07 17.08 19.60
N ILE A 138 -14.98 16.79 18.85
CA ILE A 138 -13.67 17.40 19.06
C ILE A 138 -13.30 18.19 17.80
N ARG A 139 -12.71 19.39 17.95
CA ARG A 139 -12.25 20.22 16.84
C ARG A 139 -11.17 19.51 16.05
N VAL A 140 -11.18 19.66 14.72
CA VAL A 140 -10.23 18.95 13.84
C VAL A 140 -8.77 19.29 14.18
N ARG A 141 -8.47 20.56 14.47
CA ARG A 141 -7.14 20.98 14.92
C ARG A 141 -6.68 20.20 16.15
N ASP A 142 -7.55 20.05 17.16
CA ASP A 142 -7.18 19.42 18.41
C ASP A 142 -6.93 17.92 18.26
N GLN A 143 -7.67 17.25 17.36
CA GLN A 143 -7.45 15.84 17.02
C GLN A 143 -6.10 15.62 16.30
N ILE A 144 -5.67 16.56 15.44
CA ILE A 144 -4.37 16.49 14.78
C ILE A 144 -3.24 16.86 15.76
N ALA A 145 -3.49 17.77 16.70
CA ALA A 145 -2.52 18.16 17.74
C ALA A 145 -2.25 17.05 18.77
N GLU A 146 -3.23 16.18 19.02
CA GLU A 146 -3.13 15.12 20.02
C GLU A 146 -1.93 14.18 19.79
N PRO A 147 -1.73 13.53 18.63
CA PRO A 147 -0.55 12.71 18.39
C PRO A 147 0.76 13.51 18.47
N ILE A 148 0.77 14.80 18.12
CA ILE A 148 1.94 15.66 18.25
C ILE A 148 2.32 15.84 19.71
N GLN A 149 1.36 16.12 20.59
CA GLN A 149 1.61 16.25 22.02
C GLN A 149 2.14 14.95 22.64
N TYR A 150 1.44 13.83 22.39
CA TYR A 150 1.75 12.57 23.07
C TYR A 150 2.94 11.81 22.47
N ARG A 151 3.23 11.96 21.16
CA ARG A 151 4.32 11.23 20.51
C ARG A 151 5.61 12.04 20.41
N LEU A 152 5.51 13.37 20.37
CA LEU A 152 6.63 14.29 20.23
C LEU A 152 6.92 15.09 21.50
N ASP A 153 6.13 14.86 22.56
CA ASP A 153 6.25 15.58 23.83
C ASP A 153 6.23 17.11 23.64
N GLN A 154 5.38 17.58 22.72
CA GLN A 154 5.27 19.00 22.39
C GLN A 154 4.27 19.71 23.31
N PRO A 155 4.56 20.96 23.73
CA PRO A 155 3.58 21.80 24.40
C PRO A 155 2.32 21.99 23.55
N GLU A 156 1.17 22.09 24.21
CA GLU A 156 -0.14 22.21 23.56
C GLU A 156 -0.19 23.31 22.50
N GLY A 157 0.35 24.48 22.79
CA GLY A 157 0.37 25.62 21.88
C GLY A 157 1.17 25.34 20.60
N ALA A 158 2.35 24.71 20.73
CA ALA A 158 3.19 24.33 19.59
C ALA A 158 2.52 23.22 18.76
N ALA A 159 1.92 22.21 19.42
CA ALA A 159 1.21 21.14 18.75
C ALA A 159 -0.02 21.66 17.97
N ARG A 160 -0.79 22.58 18.55
CA ARG A 160 -1.92 23.23 17.85
C ARG A 160 -1.46 24.05 16.65
N GLN A 161 -0.37 24.83 16.80
CA GLN A 161 0.16 25.61 15.67
C GLN A 161 0.60 24.68 14.54
N ARG A 162 1.31 23.59 14.84
CA ARG A 162 1.69 22.62 13.85
C ARG A 162 0.47 21.94 13.18
N ALA A 163 -0.58 21.63 13.94
CA ALA A 163 -1.82 21.08 13.37
C ALA A 163 -2.47 22.05 12.37
N ILE A 164 -2.45 23.37 12.66
CA ILE A 164 -2.93 24.41 11.74
C ILE A 164 -2.06 24.45 10.47
N ASP A 165 -0.74 24.35 10.59
CA ASP A 165 0.19 24.34 9.47
C ASP A 165 -0.01 23.11 8.59
N LEU A 166 -0.26 21.93 9.18
CA LEU A 166 -0.59 20.69 8.48
C LEU A 166 -1.93 20.80 7.74
N LEU A 167 -2.96 21.39 8.35
CA LEU A 167 -4.24 21.61 7.70
C LEU A 167 -4.08 22.53 6.48
N ASP A 168 -3.31 23.60 6.61
CA ASP A 168 -3.02 24.52 5.51
C ASP A 168 -2.26 23.82 4.37
N MET A 169 -1.28 22.95 4.72
CA MET A 169 -0.50 22.14 3.79
C MET A 169 -1.38 21.21 2.94
N VAL A 170 -2.41 20.61 3.53
CA VAL A 170 -3.35 19.75 2.79
C VAL A 170 -4.46 20.54 2.10
N GLY A 171 -4.40 21.88 2.11
CA GLY A 171 -5.36 22.77 1.43
C GLY A 171 -6.63 23.04 2.23
N ILE A 172 -6.61 22.88 3.56
CA ILE A 172 -7.69 23.32 4.44
C ILE A 172 -7.30 24.70 5.01
N PRO A 173 -8.05 25.79 4.68
CA PRO A 173 -7.69 27.12 5.13
C PRO A 173 -7.59 27.24 6.65
N ARG A 174 -6.60 27.99 7.16
CA ARG A 174 -6.35 28.17 8.61
C ARG A 174 -7.59 28.58 9.40
N LYS A 175 -8.49 29.39 8.82
CA LYS A 175 -9.77 29.78 9.41
C LYS A 175 -10.74 28.61 9.68
N ARG A 176 -10.50 27.46 9.08
CA ARG A 176 -11.28 26.24 9.26
C ARG A 176 -10.66 25.27 10.29
N ALA A 177 -9.51 25.60 10.85
CA ALA A 177 -8.81 24.73 11.81
C ALA A 177 -9.65 24.44 13.07
N ASP A 178 -10.47 25.42 13.48
CA ASP A 178 -11.38 25.31 14.63
C ASP A 178 -12.71 24.61 14.33
N ALA A 179 -12.93 24.20 13.06
CA ALA A 179 -14.16 23.52 12.69
C ALA A 179 -14.26 22.13 13.31
N TYR A 180 -15.49 21.67 13.51
CA TYR A 180 -15.80 20.29 13.83
C TYR A 180 -15.90 19.44 12.55
N PRO A 181 -15.72 18.11 12.62
CA PRO A 181 -15.79 17.25 11.44
C PRO A 181 -17.08 17.39 10.61
N HIS A 182 -18.21 17.61 11.25
CA HIS A 182 -19.51 17.77 10.56
C HIS A 182 -19.63 19.10 9.79
N GLU A 183 -18.78 20.09 10.07
CA GLU A 183 -18.73 21.37 9.34
C GLU A 183 -17.85 21.30 8.09
N LEU A 184 -17.13 20.18 7.88
CA LEU A 184 -16.25 19.95 6.73
C LEU A 184 -16.93 19.10 5.66
N SER A 185 -16.63 19.38 4.39
CA SER A 185 -17.02 18.49 3.27
C SER A 185 -16.32 17.11 3.37
N GLY A 186 -16.79 16.13 2.60
CA GLY A 186 -16.15 14.80 2.55
C GLY A 186 -14.66 14.88 2.18
N GLY A 187 -14.33 15.62 1.13
CA GLY A 187 -12.95 15.84 0.71
C GLY A 187 -12.10 16.58 1.75
N MET A 188 -12.68 17.57 2.45
CA MET A 188 -11.98 18.23 3.56
C MET A 188 -11.73 17.30 4.74
N ARG A 189 -12.68 16.44 5.10
CA ARG A 189 -12.45 15.42 6.14
C ARG A 189 -11.33 14.46 5.75
N GLN A 190 -11.30 14.04 4.50
CA GLN A 190 -10.21 13.18 3.99
C GLN A 190 -8.86 13.88 4.05
N ARG A 191 -8.77 15.16 3.65
CA ARG A 191 -7.56 15.97 3.78
C ARG A 191 -7.12 16.12 5.24
N ALA A 192 -8.06 16.32 6.18
CA ALA A 192 -7.77 16.38 7.60
C ALA A 192 -7.19 15.05 8.14
N MET A 193 -7.68 13.90 7.64
CA MET A 193 -7.11 12.59 7.99
C MET A 193 -5.70 12.42 7.43
N ILE A 194 -5.41 12.92 6.23
CA ILE A 194 -4.05 12.94 5.69
C ILE A 194 -3.15 13.84 6.55
N ALA A 195 -3.61 15.04 6.93
CA ALA A 195 -2.88 15.91 7.86
C ALA A 195 -2.59 15.22 9.20
N MET A 196 -3.55 14.47 9.74
CA MET A 196 -3.37 13.68 10.96
C MET A 196 -2.33 12.56 10.76
N ALA A 197 -2.34 11.87 9.63
CA ALA A 197 -1.34 10.85 9.33
C ALA A 197 0.08 11.44 9.25
N LEU A 198 0.22 12.70 8.83
CA LEU A 198 1.49 13.44 8.74
C LEU A 198 1.89 14.12 10.06
N ALA A 199 1.09 14.05 11.12
CA ALA A 199 1.24 14.82 12.34
C ALA A 199 2.64 14.73 12.95
N CYS A 200 3.26 13.56 12.90
CA CYS A 200 4.57 13.30 13.50
C CYS A 200 5.68 13.04 12.46
N ASP A 201 5.58 13.53 11.23
CA ASP A 201 6.57 13.39 10.14
C ASP A 201 7.00 11.94 9.88
N PRO A 202 6.08 11.02 9.59
CA PRO A 202 6.43 9.63 9.37
C PRO A 202 7.33 9.46 8.15
N ALA A 203 8.10 8.35 8.12
CA ALA A 203 8.84 7.93 6.94
C ALA A 203 7.93 7.25 5.91
N ILE A 204 6.93 6.50 6.41
CA ILE A 204 5.99 5.74 5.60
C ILE A 204 4.55 6.16 5.92
N VAL A 205 3.77 6.43 4.89
CA VAL A 205 2.32 6.59 4.98
C VAL A 205 1.66 5.43 4.23
N ILE A 206 0.75 4.73 4.90
CA ILE A 206 -0.08 3.70 4.30
C ILE A 206 -1.46 4.31 4.03
N GLY A 207 -1.90 4.32 2.78
CA GLY A 207 -3.26 4.68 2.39
C GLY A 207 -4.07 3.42 2.05
N ASP A 208 -5.00 3.04 2.93
CA ASP A 208 -5.91 1.93 2.68
C ASP A 208 -7.23 2.46 2.12
N GLU A 209 -7.38 2.38 0.81
CA GLU A 209 -8.50 2.95 0.05
C GLU A 209 -8.80 4.42 0.42
N PRO A 210 -7.80 5.31 0.33
CA PRO A 210 -7.91 6.67 0.87
C PRO A 210 -8.90 7.56 0.12
N THR A 211 -9.43 7.12 -1.01
CA THR A 211 -10.36 7.87 -1.86
C THR A 211 -11.76 7.26 -1.94
N THR A 212 -12.02 6.17 -1.21
CA THR A 212 -13.32 5.51 -1.19
C THR A 212 -14.42 6.45 -0.68
N ALA A 213 -15.58 6.42 -1.34
CA ALA A 213 -16.76 7.26 -1.08
C ALA A 213 -16.57 8.76 -1.41
N LEU A 214 -15.57 9.13 -2.20
CA LEU A 214 -15.41 10.45 -2.78
C LEU A 214 -15.85 10.46 -4.25
N ASP A 215 -16.31 11.60 -4.74
CA ASP A 215 -16.53 11.78 -6.17
C ASP A 215 -15.20 11.81 -6.94
N VAL A 216 -15.26 11.58 -8.26
CA VAL A 216 -14.09 11.40 -9.11
C VAL A 216 -13.17 12.63 -9.10
N MET A 217 -13.73 13.85 -9.02
CA MET A 217 -12.93 15.08 -9.01
C MET A 217 -12.18 15.24 -7.70
N VAL A 218 -12.84 14.95 -6.57
CA VAL A 218 -12.21 15.01 -5.25
C VAL A 218 -11.18 13.88 -5.09
N GLN A 219 -11.47 12.68 -5.63
CA GLN A 219 -10.51 11.58 -5.68
C GLN A 219 -9.20 12.00 -6.38
N ALA A 220 -9.29 12.56 -7.58
CA ALA A 220 -8.12 13.04 -8.32
C ALA A 220 -7.32 14.09 -7.52
N GLN A 221 -8.00 15.02 -6.85
CA GLN A 221 -7.36 16.02 -6.01
C GLN A 221 -6.64 15.42 -4.78
N ILE A 222 -7.18 14.37 -4.17
CA ILE A 222 -6.54 13.68 -3.03
C ILE A 222 -5.30 12.91 -3.49
N LEU A 223 -5.35 12.28 -4.66
CA LEU A 223 -4.21 11.55 -5.23
C LEU A 223 -3.07 12.52 -5.60
N ASP A 224 -3.39 13.63 -6.27
CA ASP A 224 -2.42 14.70 -6.57
C ASP A 224 -1.81 15.28 -5.28
N LEU A 225 -2.61 15.45 -4.22
CA LEU A 225 -2.12 15.87 -2.92
C LEU A 225 -1.12 14.85 -2.34
N LEU A 226 -1.45 13.56 -2.33
CA LEU A 226 -0.57 12.50 -1.81
C LEU A 226 0.75 12.43 -2.59
N GLU A 227 0.70 12.53 -3.92
CA GLU A 227 1.88 12.53 -4.77
C GLU A 227 2.78 13.76 -4.54
N ARG A 228 2.19 14.94 -4.38
CA ARG A 228 2.94 16.16 -4.01
C ARG A 228 3.57 16.02 -2.64
N LEU A 229 2.82 15.58 -1.62
CA LEU A 229 3.34 15.36 -0.28
C LEU A 229 4.49 14.33 -0.29
N ARG A 230 4.36 13.23 -1.07
CA ARG A 230 5.42 12.25 -1.24
C ARG A 230 6.70 12.89 -1.75
N ARG A 231 6.62 13.64 -2.84
CA ARG A 231 7.80 14.30 -3.46
C ARG A 231 8.38 15.39 -2.57
N ASP A 232 7.54 16.25 -2.02
CA ASP A 232 7.97 17.42 -1.27
C ASP A 232 8.53 17.06 0.12
N LEU A 233 7.96 16.06 0.77
CA LEU A 233 8.38 15.60 2.09
C LEU A 233 9.36 14.42 2.05
N GLY A 234 9.58 13.81 0.88
CA GLY A 234 10.38 12.61 0.72
C GLY A 234 9.80 11.41 1.47
N LEU A 235 8.46 11.27 1.43
CA LEU A 235 7.75 10.16 2.07
C LEU A 235 7.82 8.91 1.19
N SER A 236 7.83 7.74 1.83
CA SER A 236 7.49 6.49 1.16
C SER A 236 5.99 6.22 1.32
N LEU A 237 5.36 5.70 0.28
CA LEU A 237 3.91 5.48 0.24
C LEU A 237 3.59 4.01 -0.02
N ILE A 238 2.68 3.44 0.75
CA ILE A 238 2.01 2.18 0.42
C ILE A 238 0.55 2.52 0.13
N LEU A 239 0.12 2.33 -1.12
CA LEU A 239 -1.23 2.65 -1.55
C LEU A 239 -2.03 1.39 -1.86
N ILE A 240 -3.11 1.17 -1.13
CA ILE A 240 -4.04 0.08 -1.35
C ILE A 240 -5.29 0.66 -1.98
N THR A 241 -5.66 0.15 -3.16
CA THR A 241 -6.90 0.51 -3.84
C THR A 241 -7.38 -0.64 -4.72
N HIS A 242 -8.67 -0.67 -4.99
CA HIS A 242 -9.26 -1.53 -6.01
C HIS A 242 -9.26 -0.87 -7.40
N ASP A 243 -8.95 0.42 -7.49
CA ASP A 243 -8.83 1.15 -8.75
C ASP A 243 -7.38 1.07 -9.26
N LEU A 244 -7.17 0.25 -10.28
CA LEU A 244 -5.85 0.06 -10.89
C LEU A 244 -5.34 1.30 -11.63
N SER A 245 -6.22 2.18 -12.11
CA SER A 245 -5.81 3.41 -12.80
C SER A 245 -5.08 4.35 -11.84
N VAL A 246 -5.55 4.41 -10.60
CA VAL A 246 -4.90 5.13 -9.50
C VAL A 246 -3.47 4.63 -9.27
N LEU A 247 -3.28 3.30 -9.21
CA LEU A 247 -1.94 2.74 -9.03
C LEU A 247 -1.02 2.99 -10.22
N ALA A 248 -1.58 2.97 -11.43
CA ALA A 248 -0.83 3.24 -12.66
C ALA A 248 -0.27 4.67 -12.72
N GLU A 249 -0.98 5.63 -12.14
CA GLU A 249 -0.62 7.04 -12.14
C GLU A 249 0.28 7.46 -10.96
N THR A 250 0.09 6.81 -9.79
CA THR A 250 0.71 7.28 -8.53
C THR A 250 1.83 6.40 -7.99
N CYS A 251 1.95 5.14 -8.44
CA CYS A 251 2.92 4.20 -7.87
C CYS A 251 4.10 3.95 -8.80
N ASP A 252 5.26 3.68 -8.21
CA ASP A 252 6.47 3.28 -8.93
C ASP A 252 6.44 1.77 -9.23
N ARG A 253 5.91 0.99 -8.28
CA ARG A 253 5.83 -0.47 -8.34
C ARG A 253 4.48 -0.96 -7.82
N VAL A 254 4.01 -2.10 -8.31
CA VAL A 254 2.75 -2.72 -7.91
C VAL A 254 2.97 -4.16 -7.46
N LEU A 255 2.40 -4.49 -6.30
CA LEU A 255 2.26 -5.82 -5.73
C LEU A 255 0.83 -6.32 -5.96
N VAL A 256 0.66 -7.36 -6.75
CA VAL A 256 -0.65 -7.96 -7.04
C VAL A 256 -0.87 -9.14 -6.10
N MET A 257 -1.88 -9.05 -5.25
CA MET A 257 -2.25 -10.10 -4.29
C MET A 257 -3.46 -10.89 -4.75
N TYR A 258 -3.41 -12.20 -4.55
CA TYR A 258 -4.53 -13.10 -4.74
C TYR A 258 -4.65 -14.07 -3.56
N ALA A 259 -5.82 -14.10 -2.93
CA ALA A 259 -6.15 -15.06 -1.88
C ALA A 259 -5.06 -15.21 -0.81
N GLY A 260 -4.52 -14.09 -0.32
CA GLY A 260 -3.52 -14.04 0.75
C GLY A 260 -2.07 -14.26 0.33
N ARG A 261 -1.77 -14.32 -0.96
CA ARG A 261 -0.41 -14.48 -1.50
C ARG A 261 -0.10 -13.44 -2.57
N VAL A 262 1.17 -13.22 -2.82
CA VAL A 262 1.64 -12.42 -3.95
C VAL A 262 1.57 -13.30 -5.21
N ALA A 263 0.86 -12.81 -6.23
CA ALA A 263 0.79 -13.43 -7.54
C ALA A 263 1.88 -12.87 -8.47
N GLU A 264 2.04 -11.55 -8.47
CA GLU A 264 3.02 -10.86 -9.31
C GLU A 264 3.40 -9.52 -8.66
N GLU A 265 4.64 -9.09 -8.85
CA GLU A 265 5.14 -7.80 -8.39
C GLU A 265 6.13 -7.25 -9.42
N GLY A 266 6.14 -5.94 -9.61
CA GLY A 266 7.12 -5.32 -10.50
C GLY A 266 6.86 -3.84 -10.75
N PRO A 267 7.71 -3.19 -11.57
CA PRO A 267 7.50 -1.82 -11.99
C PRO A 267 6.10 -1.63 -12.58
N VAL A 268 5.42 -0.56 -12.19
CA VAL A 268 4.03 -0.29 -12.57
C VAL A 268 3.81 -0.46 -14.08
N ARG A 269 4.71 0.12 -14.90
CA ARG A 269 4.62 0.03 -16.36
C ARG A 269 4.59 -1.42 -16.84
N ARG A 270 5.42 -2.31 -16.25
CA ARG A 270 5.49 -3.73 -16.66
C ARG A 270 4.24 -4.50 -16.28
N ILE A 271 3.73 -4.28 -15.08
CA ILE A 271 2.49 -4.94 -14.60
C ILE A 271 1.29 -4.57 -15.47
N PHE A 272 1.21 -3.32 -15.96
CA PHE A 272 0.07 -2.88 -16.77
C PHE A 272 0.21 -3.18 -18.27
N THR A 273 1.44 -3.22 -18.82
CA THR A 273 1.62 -3.42 -20.27
C THR A 273 1.95 -4.87 -20.64
N ALA A 274 2.58 -5.63 -19.77
CA ALA A 274 3.04 -7.00 -20.03
C ALA A 274 2.96 -7.89 -18.79
N PRO A 275 1.76 -8.03 -18.17
CA PRO A 275 1.57 -8.88 -16.99
C PRO A 275 1.87 -10.34 -17.35
N ARG A 276 2.56 -11.03 -16.43
CA ARG A 276 2.95 -12.43 -16.61
C ARG A 276 1.96 -13.40 -15.98
N HIS A 277 1.53 -13.12 -14.74
CA HIS A 277 0.62 -14.01 -14.05
C HIS A 277 -0.78 -14.00 -14.72
N PRO A 278 -1.41 -15.16 -14.99
CA PRO A 278 -2.75 -15.20 -15.61
C PRO A 278 -3.82 -14.41 -14.83
N TYR A 279 -3.73 -14.38 -13.50
CA TYR A 279 -4.61 -13.54 -12.69
C TYR A 279 -4.38 -12.04 -12.95
N THR A 280 -3.12 -11.59 -12.98
CA THR A 280 -2.78 -10.18 -13.25
C THR A 280 -3.26 -9.76 -14.62
N ARG A 281 -3.11 -10.64 -15.64
CA ARG A 281 -3.64 -10.39 -17.01
C ARG A 281 -5.16 -10.16 -16.99
N LYS A 282 -5.91 -11.03 -16.30
CA LYS A 282 -7.36 -10.86 -16.16
C LYS A 282 -7.72 -9.62 -15.35
N LEU A 283 -6.99 -9.35 -14.27
CA LEU A 283 -7.23 -8.19 -13.42
C LEU A 283 -7.02 -6.89 -14.19
N VAL A 284 -5.89 -6.73 -14.89
CA VAL A 284 -5.59 -5.56 -15.73
C VAL A 284 -6.58 -5.48 -16.91
N GLY A 285 -6.89 -6.59 -17.56
CA GLY A 285 -7.83 -6.65 -18.69
C GLY A 285 -9.30 -6.40 -18.31
N SER A 286 -9.65 -6.42 -17.04
CA SER A 286 -11.01 -6.07 -16.56
C SER A 286 -11.24 -4.56 -16.44
N PHE A 287 -10.18 -3.74 -16.55
CA PHE A 287 -10.28 -2.28 -16.49
C PHE A 287 -10.45 -1.69 -17.90
N PRO A 288 -11.42 -0.78 -18.09
CA PRO A 288 -11.63 -0.14 -19.37
C PRO A 288 -10.46 0.82 -19.66
N ASN A 289 -9.65 0.49 -20.67
CA ASN A 289 -8.78 1.46 -21.31
C ASN A 289 -9.60 2.28 -22.32
N LEU A 290 -9.27 3.56 -22.50
CA LEU A 290 -9.94 4.47 -23.47
C LEU A 290 -9.93 3.93 -24.90
N HIS A 291 -9.09 2.96 -25.22
CA HIS A 291 -8.93 2.32 -26.53
C HIS A 291 -9.47 0.89 -26.62
N THR A 292 -10.04 0.35 -25.53
CA THR A 292 -10.56 -1.04 -25.50
C THR A 292 -12.05 -1.03 -25.75
N ASP A 293 -12.50 -1.81 -26.74
CA ASP A 293 -13.93 -1.99 -27.01
C ASP A 293 -14.60 -2.60 -25.76
N ARG A 294 -15.69 -1.99 -25.27
CA ARG A 294 -16.42 -2.43 -24.05
C ARG A 294 -16.84 -3.91 -24.09
N ARG A 295 -16.86 -4.53 -25.30
CA ARG A 295 -17.20 -5.94 -25.50
C ARG A 295 -16.06 -6.91 -25.18
N SER A 296 -14.83 -6.42 -24.95
CA SER A 296 -13.64 -7.25 -24.70
C SER A 296 -13.12 -7.20 -23.27
N LEU A 297 -13.89 -6.67 -22.31
CA LEU A 297 -13.47 -6.63 -20.90
C LEU A 297 -13.35 -8.06 -20.35
N ALA A 298 -12.17 -8.41 -19.86
CA ALA A 298 -11.93 -9.70 -19.23
C ALA A 298 -12.71 -9.79 -17.91
N VAL A 299 -13.53 -10.82 -17.76
CA VAL A 299 -14.24 -11.12 -16.52
C VAL A 299 -13.53 -12.27 -15.83
N ILE A 300 -13.14 -12.07 -14.57
CA ILE A 300 -12.58 -13.14 -13.74
C ILE A 300 -13.74 -13.99 -13.21
N GLN A 301 -14.05 -15.08 -13.93
CA GLN A 301 -15.16 -15.97 -13.56
C GLN A 301 -14.89 -16.73 -12.26
N GLY A 302 -15.95 -17.13 -11.57
CA GLY A 302 -15.90 -17.90 -10.33
C GLY A 302 -15.61 -17.05 -9.10
N GLN A 303 -15.55 -17.69 -7.94
CA GLN A 303 -15.27 -17.05 -6.64
C GLN A 303 -13.83 -17.31 -6.19
N PRO A 304 -13.21 -16.38 -5.44
CA PRO A 304 -11.96 -16.66 -4.75
C PRO A 304 -12.08 -17.88 -3.85
N PRO A 305 -10.99 -18.63 -3.64
CA PRO A 305 -11.01 -19.82 -2.79
C PRO A 305 -11.27 -19.46 -1.32
N ASP A 306 -11.84 -20.41 -0.58
CA ASP A 306 -11.97 -20.28 0.87
C ASP A 306 -10.59 -20.27 1.54
N LEU A 307 -10.32 -19.21 2.30
CA LEU A 307 -9.06 -19.04 3.02
C LEU A 307 -8.99 -19.84 4.34
N LEU A 308 -10.09 -20.51 4.72
CA LEU A 308 -10.10 -21.46 5.83
C LEU A 308 -9.39 -22.76 5.41
N THR A 309 -9.68 -23.21 4.20
CA THR A 309 -9.14 -24.43 3.58
C THR A 309 -8.61 -24.12 2.18
N PRO A 310 -7.55 -23.28 2.08
CA PRO A 310 -7.06 -22.88 0.75
C PRO A 310 -6.48 -24.09 0.00
N PRO A 311 -6.54 -24.06 -1.35
CA PRO A 311 -5.94 -25.11 -2.18
C PRO A 311 -4.46 -25.33 -1.82
N PRO A 312 -3.96 -26.57 -1.85
CA PRO A 312 -2.58 -26.89 -1.49
C PRO A 312 -1.56 -26.30 -2.48
N GLY A 313 -1.93 -26.18 -3.76
CA GLY A 313 -1.09 -25.64 -4.82
C GLY A 313 -1.32 -24.14 -5.09
N CYS A 314 -1.39 -23.80 -6.38
CA CYS A 314 -1.71 -22.44 -6.83
C CYS A 314 -3.15 -22.08 -6.47
N ARG A 315 -3.33 -21.02 -5.69
CA ARG A 315 -4.68 -20.59 -5.25
C ARG A 315 -5.56 -20.10 -6.39
N PHE A 316 -4.96 -19.66 -7.51
CA PHE A 316 -5.68 -19.24 -8.71
C PHE A 316 -6.01 -20.40 -9.66
N ALA A 317 -5.46 -21.60 -9.47
CA ALA A 317 -5.66 -22.75 -10.37
C ALA A 317 -7.12 -23.00 -10.76
N PRO A 318 -8.12 -22.96 -9.87
CA PRO A 318 -9.53 -23.19 -10.21
C PRO A 318 -10.13 -22.16 -11.19
N ARG A 319 -9.50 -20.99 -11.34
CA ARG A 319 -9.97 -19.85 -12.18
C ARG A 319 -9.00 -19.53 -13.31
N CYS A 320 -7.94 -20.35 -13.47
CA CYS A 320 -6.87 -20.12 -14.42
C CYS A 320 -7.12 -20.88 -15.73
N ASP A 321 -7.13 -20.16 -16.85
CA ASP A 321 -7.30 -20.79 -18.19
C ASP A 321 -6.07 -21.61 -18.60
N PHE A 322 -4.94 -21.43 -17.92
CA PHE A 322 -3.65 -22.10 -18.15
C PHE A 322 -3.30 -23.08 -17.03
N ALA A 323 -4.30 -23.56 -16.28
CA ALA A 323 -4.03 -24.47 -15.16
C ALA A 323 -3.46 -25.80 -15.67
N MET A 324 -2.38 -26.25 -15.04
CA MET A 324 -1.73 -27.53 -15.25
C MET A 324 -1.96 -28.45 -14.04
N PRO A 325 -1.81 -29.77 -14.14
CA PRO A 325 -1.97 -30.69 -13.01
C PRO A 325 -1.13 -30.28 -11.80
N VAL A 326 0.12 -29.88 -11.98
CA VAL A 326 1.02 -29.39 -10.92
C VAL A 326 0.46 -28.17 -10.17
N CYS A 327 -0.38 -27.35 -10.82
CA CYS A 327 -0.96 -26.17 -10.16
C CYS A 327 -1.96 -26.54 -9.04
N THR A 328 -2.54 -27.72 -9.07
CA THR A 328 -3.48 -28.17 -8.03
C THR A 328 -2.79 -28.75 -6.80
N GLU A 329 -1.55 -29.19 -6.93
CA GLU A 329 -0.82 -29.94 -5.89
C GLU A 329 0.31 -29.15 -5.26
N VAL A 330 1.04 -28.37 -6.08
CA VAL A 330 2.28 -27.70 -5.67
C VAL A 330 2.12 -26.19 -5.70
N VAL A 331 2.60 -25.53 -4.64
CA VAL A 331 2.70 -24.05 -4.61
C VAL A 331 3.69 -23.60 -5.68
N PRO A 332 3.32 -22.66 -6.57
CA PRO A 332 4.23 -22.20 -7.61
C PRO A 332 5.46 -21.53 -7.00
N PRO A 333 6.65 -21.80 -7.56
CA PRO A 333 7.86 -21.09 -7.16
C PRO A 333 7.78 -19.63 -7.60
N GLU A 334 8.50 -18.79 -6.87
CA GLU A 334 8.69 -17.39 -7.24
C GLU A 334 9.84 -17.30 -8.24
N VAL A 335 9.58 -16.70 -9.40
CA VAL A 335 10.58 -16.45 -10.45
C VAL A 335 10.80 -14.95 -10.60
N ARG A 336 12.06 -14.51 -10.64
CA ARG A 336 12.47 -13.12 -10.82
C ARG A 336 13.05 -12.92 -12.21
N PHE A 337 12.63 -11.87 -12.88
CA PHE A 337 13.06 -11.50 -14.21
C PHE A 337 14.00 -10.30 -14.17
N SER A 338 14.84 -10.17 -15.20
CA SER A 338 15.83 -9.08 -15.34
C SER A 338 15.20 -7.68 -15.45
N ASP A 339 13.91 -7.59 -15.81
CA ASP A 339 13.16 -6.34 -15.89
C ASP A 339 12.49 -5.93 -14.56
N GLY A 340 12.87 -6.59 -13.45
CA GLY A 340 12.41 -6.29 -12.11
C GLY A 340 11.04 -6.92 -11.76
N VAL A 341 10.44 -7.71 -12.64
CA VAL A 341 9.19 -8.43 -12.37
C VAL A 341 9.48 -9.71 -11.58
N ARG A 342 8.65 -9.98 -10.60
CA ARG A 342 8.62 -11.21 -9.80
C ARG A 342 7.24 -11.85 -9.94
N VAL A 343 7.17 -13.14 -10.27
CA VAL A 343 5.92 -13.86 -10.48
C VAL A 343 5.92 -15.22 -9.80
N ALA A 344 4.80 -15.60 -9.19
CA ALA A 344 4.58 -16.92 -8.59
C ALA A 344 3.67 -17.76 -9.50
N CYS A 345 4.22 -18.39 -10.54
CA CYS A 345 3.46 -19.12 -11.53
C CYS A 345 4.27 -20.26 -12.17
N HIS A 346 3.69 -21.46 -12.26
CA HIS A 346 4.32 -22.63 -12.91
C HIS A 346 4.50 -22.51 -14.43
N LEU A 347 3.90 -21.51 -15.09
CA LEU A 347 4.18 -21.22 -16.50
C LEU A 347 5.62 -20.75 -16.75
N PHE A 348 6.32 -20.35 -15.68
CA PHE A 348 7.69 -19.87 -15.74
C PHE A 348 8.58 -20.83 -14.94
N PRO A 349 9.37 -21.68 -15.62
CA PRO A 349 10.29 -22.59 -14.93
C PRO A 349 11.44 -21.84 -14.29
N THR A 350 11.95 -22.37 -13.18
CA THR A 350 13.08 -21.78 -12.41
C THR A 350 14.40 -21.73 -13.20
N SER A 351 14.50 -22.42 -14.36
CA SER A 351 15.64 -22.35 -15.28
C SER A 351 15.80 -20.99 -15.98
N ASP A 352 14.77 -20.14 -15.97
CA ASP A 352 14.81 -18.79 -16.56
C ASP A 352 15.37 -17.72 -15.60
N ILE A 353 15.91 -18.17 -14.47
CA ILE A 353 16.59 -17.29 -13.51
C ILE A 353 17.89 -16.79 -14.17
N ALA A 354 17.91 -15.50 -14.52
CA ALA A 354 19.15 -14.82 -14.83
C ALA A 354 20.07 -14.89 -13.59
N THR A 355 21.07 -15.76 -13.64
CA THR A 355 22.19 -15.75 -12.71
C THR A 355 22.87 -14.41 -12.86
N VAL A 356 22.74 -13.55 -11.87
CA VAL A 356 23.57 -12.35 -11.74
C VAL A 356 24.98 -12.83 -11.42
N GLY A 357 25.84 -12.85 -12.43
CA GLY A 357 27.25 -13.17 -12.30
C GLY A 357 27.72 -14.25 -13.29
N GLY A 358 28.23 -13.86 -14.47
CA GLY A 358 29.00 -14.75 -15.35
C GLY A 358 28.55 -14.68 -16.81
N SER A 359 29.40 -14.04 -17.62
CA SER A 359 29.34 -14.00 -19.09
C SER A 359 29.14 -15.38 -19.71
N THR A 360 28.10 -15.54 -20.53
CA THR A 360 28.20 -16.26 -21.81
C THR A 360 26.94 -16.01 -22.66
N LEU A 361 27.18 -15.55 -23.87
CA LEU A 361 26.24 -15.41 -24.96
C LEU A 361 25.75 -16.79 -25.44
N GLY A 362 24.46 -16.98 -25.53
CA GLY A 362 23.85 -18.14 -26.16
C GLY A 362 22.42 -17.81 -26.54
N GLY A 363 22.21 -17.31 -27.77
CA GLY A 363 20.90 -17.04 -28.30
C GLY A 363 20.14 -18.33 -28.62
N SER A 364 18.88 -18.40 -28.22
CA SER A 364 17.88 -19.21 -28.90
C SER A 364 16.58 -18.42 -28.96
N THR A 365 16.18 -18.19 -30.17
CA THR A 365 14.95 -17.53 -30.62
C THR A 365 13.71 -18.25 -30.10
N LEU A 366 12.97 -17.60 -29.23
CA LEU A 366 11.59 -18.00 -28.89
C LEU A 366 10.66 -17.49 -29.97
N GLY A 367 10.06 -18.44 -30.66
CA GLY A 367 9.06 -18.21 -31.70
C GLY A 367 7.84 -17.47 -31.18
N ASP A 368 7.37 -16.63 -32.04
CA ASP A 368 6.16 -15.83 -32.00
C ASP A 368 4.93 -16.67 -31.63
N MET A 369 4.39 -16.55 -30.44
CA MET A 369 3.11 -17.12 -30.00
C MET A 369 2.02 -16.06 -29.92
N THR A 370 1.89 -15.23 -30.92
CA THR A 370 0.83 -14.21 -31.04
C THR A 370 -0.33 -14.62 -31.92
N GLN A 371 -0.69 -15.92 -32.01
CA GLN A 371 -1.95 -16.35 -32.66
C GLN A 371 -2.46 -17.65 -32.04
N ARG A 372 -3.34 -17.52 -31.03
CA ARG A 372 -4.56 -18.34 -30.86
C ARG A 372 -5.44 -17.77 -29.76
#